data_9c522c71f45d28dc9d46c9e93786fed9
#
_entry.id   9c522c71f45d28dc9d46c9e93786fed9
#
_cell.length_a   1.000
_cell.length_b   1.000
_cell.length_c   1.000
_cell.angle_alpha   90.00
_cell.angle_beta   90.00
_cell.angle_gamma   90.00
#
_symmetry.space_group_name_H-M   'P 1'
#
loop_
_entity.id
_entity.type
_entity.pdbx_description
1 polymer ?
#
loop_
_entity_poly.entity_id
_entity_poly.type
_entity_poly.pdbx_seq_one_letter_code
_entity_poly.pdbx_strand_id
1 'polypeptide(L)'
;MAGVQLRLIGHMTVLIEMDGLTILTDPWFGPRGRKERTLAPRIVPPAASLGELGHIDLLLVSHNHIDHCDDISLETARDKCITVVGPRSVAKRAKKLGAKSVVELEPAGVYRLNKRSGDGSINGSSNESIDGSADKSIDGSSQVSIEALKASHPLASDALAYLIRGSKTVFFSGDTRYTPELECALKGAQPDIALVQAACAHYPLLGDDGMSLPEAAALVRAIRPRWTVPLHLHCAGKWLDRARGIRIRRDNQIEVSAALKSWRAELESEGLGIYILGPGEECKLCEK
;
A
#
# COMPACT_ATOMS: atom_id res chain seq x y z
N MET A 1 0.76 -24.82 3.14
CA MET A 1 -0.04 -23.96 4.04
C MET A 1 -0.18 -22.62 3.35
N ALA A 2 -1.40 -22.18 3.11
CA ALA A 2 -1.67 -20.87 2.53
C ALA A 2 -1.28 -19.79 3.55
N GLY A 3 -0.35 -18.92 3.20
CA GLY A 3 0.15 -17.86 4.05
C GLY A 3 0.49 -16.64 3.22
N VAL A 4 0.51 -15.47 3.86
CA VAL A 4 0.98 -14.23 3.26
C VAL A 4 2.37 -13.94 3.80
N GLN A 5 3.32 -13.71 2.90
CA GLN A 5 4.63 -13.18 3.25
C GLN A 5 4.67 -11.69 2.88
N LEU A 6 5.09 -10.87 3.83
CA LEU A 6 5.27 -9.45 3.65
C LEU A 6 6.74 -9.11 3.87
N ARG A 7 7.30 -8.26 3.00
CA ARG A 7 8.62 -7.67 3.18
C ARG A 7 8.55 -6.17 2.98
N LEU A 8 8.89 -5.39 4.00
CA LEU A 8 8.98 -3.94 3.87
C LEU A 8 10.26 -3.57 3.10
N ILE A 9 10.09 -3.00 1.93
CA ILE A 9 11.21 -2.47 1.14
C ILE A 9 11.57 -1.07 1.61
N GLY A 10 10.57 -0.28 1.96
CA GLY A 10 10.73 1.05 2.55
C GLY A 10 9.50 1.92 2.33
N HIS A 11 9.24 2.82 3.25
CA HIS A 11 8.12 3.76 3.20
C HIS A 11 6.75 3.06 3.06
N MET A 12 6.10 3.13 1.91
CA MET A 12 4.86 2.42 1.56
C MET A 12 5.11 1.26 0.58
N THR A 13 6.37 1.03 0.21
CA THR A 13 6.75 -0.05 -0.70
C THR A 13 6.87 -1.36 0.06
N VAL A 14 5.88 -2.23 -0.10
CA VAL A 14 5.80 -3.56 0.52
C VAL A 14 5.71 -4.61 -0.59
N LEU A 15 6.55 -5.64 -0.50
CA LEU A 15 6.43 -6.83 -1.31
C LEU A 15 5.47 -7.80 -0.60
N ILE A 16 4.40 -8.18 -1.27
CA ILE A 16 3.36 -9.09 -0.79
C ILE A 16 3.41 -10.34 -1.64
N GLU A 17 3.71 -11.47 -1.02
CA GLU A 17 3.62 -12.78 -1.67
C GLU A 17 2.42 -13.53 -1.11
N MET A 18 1.44 -13.82 -1.97
CA MET A 18 0.19 -14.49 -1.60
C MET A 18 -0.33 -15.31 -2.79
N ASP A 19 -0.70 -16.56 -2.53
CA ASP A 19 -1.29 -17.48 -3.52
C ASP A 19 -0.48 -17.61 -4.82
N GLY A 20 0.84 -17.52 -4.67
CA GLY A 20 1.79 -17.60 -5.77
C GLY A 20 1.91 -16.33 -6.62
N LEU A 21 1.28 -15.23 -6.22
CA LEU A 21 1.46 -13.90 -6.81
C LEU A 21 2.39 -13.05 -5.96
N THR A 22 3.18 -12.23 -6.64
CA THR A 22 4.07 -11.25 -6.04
C THR A 22 3.63 -9.84 -6.42
N ILE A 23 3.10 -9.11 -5.44
CA ILE A 23 2.55 -7.76 -5.57
C ILE A 23 3.51 -6.77 -4.90
N LEU A 24 3.89 -5.70 -5.58
CA LEU A 24 4.67 -4.62 -5.01
C LEU A 24 3.81 -3.37 -4.88
N THR A 25 3.59 -2.91 -3.64
CA THR A 25 2.80 -1.70 -3.37
C THR A 25 3.64 -0.45 -3.48
N ASP A 26 3.04 0.64 -3.93
CA ASP A 26 3.58 2.01 -3.93
C ASP A 26 5.11 2.10 -4.15
N PRO A 27 5.62 1.72 -5.34
CA PRO A 27 7.04 1.54 -5.57
C PRO A 27 7.76 2.88 -5.65
N TRP A 28 8.74 3.07 -4.76
CA TRP A 28 9.58 4.25 -4.69
C TRP A 28 11.06 3.90 -4.60
N PHE A 29 11.74 3.83 -5.75
CA PHE A 29 13.16 3.45 -5.88
C PHE A 29 14.06 4.57 -6.41
N GLY A 30 13.47 5.69 -6.81
CA GLY A 30 14.18 6.83 -7.37
C GLY A 30 15.32 7.35 -6.49
N PRO A 31 16.32 8.00 -7.08
CA PRO A 31 17.49 8.47 -6.34
C PRO A 31 17.11 9.58 -5.37
N ARG A 32 17.81 9.61 -4.22
CA ARG A 32 17.82 10.77 -3.33
C ARG A 32 18.43 11.97 -4.02
N GLY A 33 17.92 13.16 -3.78
CA GLY A 33 18.62 14.39 -4.10
C GLY A 33 17.83 15.43 -4.89
N ARG A 34 18.54 16.30 -5.64
CA ARG A 34 17.96 17.48 -6.29
C ARG A 34 16.80 17.22 -7.26
N LYS A 35 16.69 16.00 -7.80
CA LYS A 35 15.59 15.57 -8.67
C LYS A 35 14.38 15.03 -7.92
N GLU A 36 14.54 14.74 -6.63
CA GLU A 36 13.45 14.28 -5.77
C GLU A 36 12.57 15.48 -5.41
N ARG A 37 11.43 15.58 -6.08
CA ARG A 37 10.45 16.67 -5.88
C ARG A 37 9.50 16.44 -4.71
N THR A 38 9.83 15.47 -3.83
CA THR A 38 9.02 15.21 -2.65
C THR A 38 9.18 16.32 -1.62
N LEU A 39 8.10 16.65 -0.95
CA LEU A 39 8.11 17.53 0.22
C LEU A 39 8.81 16.86 1.40
N ALA A 40 8.80 15.52 1.45
CA ALA A 40 9.37 14.72 2.52
C ALA A 40 10.36 13.68 1.97
N PRO A 41 11.65 14.01 1.81
CA PRO A 41 12.63 13.05 1.32
C PRO A 41 12.78 11.85 2.25
N ARG A 42 13.08 10.69 1.66
CA ARG A 42 13.43 9.51 2.45
C ARG A 42 14.60 9.76 3.37
N ILE A 43 14.51 9.28 4.59
CA ILE A 43 15.62 9.25 5.55
C ILE A 43 16.38 7.91 5.52
N VAL A 44 15.72 6.84 5.07
CA VAL A 44 16.30 5.50 4.93
C VAL A 44 16.18 5.08 3.46
N PRO A 45 17.24 4.53 2.82
CA PRO A 45 17.15 4.00 1.47
C PRO A 45 16.22 2.77 1.42
N PRO A 46 15.68 2.41 0.24
CA PRO A 46 15.00 1.14 0.10
C PRO A 46 15.98 0.00 0.39
N ALA A 47 15.49 -1.07 1.00
CA ALA A 47 16.29 -2.22 1.43
C ALA A 47 16.88 -3.04 0.27
N ALA A 48 16.29 -2.91 -0.92
CA ALA A 48 16.73 -3.54 -2.15
C ALA A 48 16.37 -2.63 -3.33
N SER A 49 17.05 -2.75 -4.44
CA SER A 49 16.62 -2.18 -5.71
C SER A 49 15.50 -3.00 -6.32
N LEU A 50 14.71 -2.41 -7.22
CA LEU A 50 13.65 -3.12 -7.93
C LEU A 50 14.17 -4.31 -8.74
N GLY A 51 15.42 -4.25 -9.21
CA GLY A 51 16.08 -5.34 -9.93
C GLY A 51 16.41 -6.55 -9.06
N GLU A 52 16.65 -6.34 -7.76
CA GLU A 52 17.01 -7.39 -6.80
C GLU A 52 15.80 -8.10 -6.19
N LEU A 53 14.57 -7.57 -6.38
CA LEU A 53 13.33 -8.15 -5.82
C LEU A 53 12.84 -9.40 -6.57
N GLY A 54 13.55 -9.82 -7.65
CA GLY A 54 13.16 -10.98 -8.42
C GLY A 54 11.93 -10.74 -9.31
N HIS A 55 11.07 -11.76 -9.40
CA HIS A 55 9.84 -11.68 -10.18
C HIS A 55 8.77 -10.87 -9.43
N ILE A 56 8.15 -9.95 -10.14
CA ILE A 56 7.02 -9.15 -9.66
C ILE A 56 5.91 -9.28 -10.70
N ASP A 57 4.75 -9.70 -10.27
CA ASP A 57 3.59 -9.87 -11.13
C ASP A 57 2.89 -8.53 -11.40
N LEU A 58 2.75 -7.69 -10.36
CA LEU A 58 2.14 -6.38 -10.53
C LEU A 58 2.69 -5.31 -9.57
N LEU A 59 2.64 -4.06 -10.02
CA LEU A 59 2.77 -2.87 -9.19
C LEU A 59 1.37 -2.37 -8.83
N LEU A 60 1.06 -2.31 -7.54
CA LEU A 60 -0.21 -1.78 -7.02
C LEU A 60 0.05 -0.39 -6.45
N VAL A 61 -0.49 0.63 -7.09
CA VAL A 61 -0.17 2.03 -6.79
C VAL A 61 -1.40 2.76 -6.28
N SER A 62 -1.29 3.34 -5.10
CA SER A 62 -2.40 4.06 -4.44
C SER A 62 -2.69 5.41 -5.09
N HIS A 63 -1.67 6.18 -5.45
CA HIS A 63 -1.79 7.49 -6.08
C HIS A 63 -0.48 7.94 -6.74
N ASN A 64 -0.52 9.07 -7.44
CA ASN A 64 0.57 9.52 -8.33
C ASN A 64 1.58 10.46 -7.65
N HIS A 65 1.74 10.43 -6.33
CA HIS A 65 2.86 11.13 -5.70
C HIS A 65 4.17 10.36 -5.90
N ILE A 66 5.29 11.08 -5.93
CA ILE A 66 6.59 10.49 -6.29
C ILE A 66 7.11 9.50 -5.25
N ASP A 67 6.71 9.64 -4.02
CA ASP A 67 7.02 8.74 -2.90
C ASP A 67 6.14 7.47 -2.85
N HIS A 68 5.20 7.36 -3.78
CA HIS A 68 4.33 6.20 -3.99
C HIS A 68 4.43 5.63 -5.40
N CYS A 69 4.91 6.44 -6.36
CA CYS A 69 5.00 6.04 -7.75
C CYS A 69 6.09 6.84 -8.45
N ASP A 70 7.27 6.32 -8.59
CA ASP A 70 8.35 7.00 -9.31
C ASP A 70 8.49 6.53 -10.78
N ASP A 71 9.17 7.33 -11.60
CA ASP A 71 9.35 7.03 -13.02
C ASP A 71 10.21 5.78 -13.23
N ILE A 72 11.21 5.55 -12.37
CA ILE A 72 12.10 4.38 -12.47
C ILE A 72 11.31 3.09 -12.31
N SER A 73 10.36 3.06 -11.36
CA SER A 73 9.49 1.91 -11.15
C SER A 73 8.59 1.64 -12.36
N LEU A 74 8.00 2.70 -12.94
CA LEU A 74 7.14 2.57 -14.12
C LEU A 74 7.92 2.19 -15.38
N GLU A 75 9.13 2.73 -15.57
CA GLU A 75 10.04 2.33 -16.64
C GLU A 75 10.47 0.87 -16.51
N THR A 76 10.79 0.42 -15.29
CA THR A 76 11.09 -0.98 -15.02
C THR A 76 9.89 -1.88 -15.29
N ALA A 77 8.68 -1.45 -14.94
CA ALA A 77 7.45 -2.18 -15.25
C ALA A 77 7.26 -2.32 -16.77
N ARG A 78 7.55 -1.28 -17.55
CA ARG A 78 7.56 -1.34 -19.02
C ARG A 78 8.55 -2.40 -19.52
N ASP A 79 9.79 -2.35 -19.04
CA ASP A 79 10.89 -3.18 -19.55
C ASP A 79 10.72 -4.66 -19.16
N LYS A 80 10.18 -4.93 -17.98
CA LYS A 80 9.89 -6.29 -17.47
C LYS A 80 8.47 -6.77 -17.76
N CYS A 81 7.65 -5.98 -18.46
CA CYS A 81 6.24 -6.28 -18.75
C CYS A 81 5.39 -6.54 -17.49
N ILE A 82 5.69 -5.85 -16.38
CA ILE A 82 4.93 -5.94 -15.14
C ILE A 82 3.61 -5.17 -15.31
N THR A 83 2.51 -5.72 -14.83
CA THR A 83 1.21 -5.03 -14.83
C THR A 83 1.20 -3.89 -13.81
N VAL A 84 0.78 -2.69 -14.23
CA VAL A 84 0.59 -1.54 -13.33
C VAL A 84 -0.89 -1.38 -13.06
N VAL A 85 -1.28 -1.44 -11.79
CA VAL A 85 -2.67 -1.25 -11.32
C VAL A 85 -2.72 0.02 -10.46
N GLY A 86 -3.63 0.92 -10.75
CA GLY A 86 -3.76 2.15 -9.99
C GLY A 86 -4.89 3.06 -10.48
N PRO A 87 -5.05 4.25 -9.86
CA PRO A 87 -6.02 5.24 -10.29
C PRO A 87 -5.65 5.85 -11.64
N ARG A 88 -6.57 6.64 -12.19
CA ARG A 88 -6.45 7.28 -13.50
C ARG A 88 -5.15 8.06 -13.70
N SER A 89 -4.71 8.82 -12.70
CA SER A 89 -3.46 9.61 -12.78
C SER A 89 -2.22 8.71 -12.94
N VAL A 90 -2.18 7.59 -12.21
CA VAL A 90 -1.13 6.57 -12.30
C VAL A 90 -1.19 5.86 -13.65
N ALA A 91 -2.37 5.41 -14.07
CA ALA A 91 -2.55 4.73 -15.36
C ALA A 91 -2.11 5.60 -16.53
N LYS A 92 -2.48 6.90 -16.51
CA LYS A 92 -2.06 7.88 -17.53
C LYS A 92 -0.53 8.04 -17.56
N ARG A 93 0.12 8.11 -16.38
CA ARG A 93 1.58 8.26 -16.28
C ARG A 93 2.29 7.00 -16.76
N ALA A 94 1.84 5.82 -16.34
CA ALA A 94 2.39 4.53 -16.76
C ALA A 94 2.31 4.34 -18.29
N LYS A 95 1.15 4.62 -18.89
CA LYS A 95 0.96 4.60 -20.36
C LYS A 95 1.89 5.59 -21.06
N LYS A 96 2.06 6.80 -20.53
CA LYS A 96 2.98 7.82 -21.07
C LYS A 96 4.44 7.35 -21.06
N LEU A 97 4.84 6.58 -20.05
CA LEU A 97 6.18 5.99 -19.94
C LEU A 97 6.32 4.66 -20.71
N GLY A 98 5.28 4.23 -21.41
CA GLY A 98 5.30 3.09 -22.31
C GLY A 98 4.98 1.74 -21.65
N ALA A 99 4.44 1.72 -20.43
CA ALA A 99 3.98 0.49 -19.80
C ALA A 99 2.92 -0.21 -20.68
N LYS A 100 3.09 -1.51 -20.92
CA LYS A 100 2.26 -2.30 -21.86
C LYS A 100 0.98 -2.84 -21.20
N SER A 101 1.05 -3.18 -19.92
CA SER A 101 -0.07 -3.70 -19.16
C SER A 101 -0.43 -2.70 -18.04
N VAL A 102 -1.55 -2.01 -18.22
CA VAL A 102 -2.01 -0.97 -17.28
C VAL A 102 -3.49 -1.14 -17.02
N VAL A 103 -3.85 -1.32 -15.76
CA VAL A 103 -5.22 -1.43 -15.27
C VAL A 103 -5.56 -0.16 -14.50
N GLU A 104 -6.53 0.58 -14.99
CA GLU A 104 -7.08 1.75 -14.31
C GLU A 104 -8.24 1.29 -13.42
N LEU A 105 -8.20 1.64 -12.14
CA LEU A 105 -9.28 1.38 -11.19
C LEU A 105 -9.87 2.70 -10.67
N GLU A 106 -11.16 2.66 -10.45
CA GLU A 106 -11.95 3.67 -9.74
C GLU A 106 -12.49 3.06 -8.44
N PRO A 107 -12.97 3.84 -7.47
CA PRO A 107 -13.60 3.31 -6.27
C PRO A 107 -14.70 2.27 -6.59
N ALA A 108 -14.71 1.16 -5.89
CA ALA A 108 -15.50 -0.04 -6.11
C ALA A 108 -15.13 -0.87 -7.38
N GLY A 109 -14.11 -0.44 -8.13
CA GLY A 109 -13.57 -1.24 -9.24
C GLY A 109 -12.82 -2.46 -8.71
N VAL A 110 -12.94 -3.59 -9.41
CA VAL A 110 -12.27 -4.85 -9.05
C VAL A 110 -11.43 -5.35 -10.21
N TYR A 111 -10.20 -5.73 -9.92
CA TYR A 111 -9.32 -6.43 -10.85
C TYR A 111 -9.09 -7.85 -10.33
N ARG A 112 -9.41 -8.86 -11.15
CA ARG A 112 -9.26 -10.28 -10.83
C ARG A 112 -8.06 -10.85 -11.55
N LEU A 113 -7.24 -11.60 -10.81
CA LEU A 113 -6.02 -12.22 -11.30
C LEU A 113 -6.13 -13.74 -11.13
N ASN A 114 -5.87 -14.45 -12.22
CA ASN A 114 -5.72 -15.89 -12.22
C ASN A 114 -4.28 -16.23 -12.58
N LYS A 115 -3.57 -16.94 -11.72
CA LYS A 115 -2.27 -17.49 -12.09
C LYS A 115 -2.50 -18.73 -12.94
N ARG A 116 -2.01 -18.74 -14.19
CA ARG A 116 -1.98 -19.96 -14.98
C ARG A 116 -0.96 -20.95 -14.41
N SER A 117 -1.36 -22.19 -14.25
CA SER A 117 -0.45 -23.30 -14.02
C SER A 117 0.36 -23.55 -15.30
N GLY A 118 1.69 -23.27 -15.25
CA GLY A 118 2.65 -23.78 -16.24
C GLY A 118 3.59 -22.78 -16.88
N ASP A 119 3.21 -21.53 -17.18
CA ASP A 119 4.08 -20.58 -17.90
C ASP A 119 4.37 -19.28 -17.15
N GLY A 120 3.84 -19.11 -15.95
CA GLY A 120 4.02 -17.89 -15.15
C GLY A 120 3.25 -16.67 -15.65
N SER A 121 2.44 -16.79 -16.69
CA SER A 121 1.64 -15.67 -17.19
C SER A 121 0.41 -15.41 -16.32
N ILE A 122 0.10 -14.13 -16.12
CA ILE A 122 -1.11 -13.68 -15.41
C ILE A 122 -2.16 -13.31 -16.44
N ASN A 123 -3.37 -13.83 -16.28
CA ASN A 123 -4.56 -13.30 -16.96
C ASN A 123 -5.37 -12.50 -15.94
N GLY A 124 -5.65 -11.24 -16.25
CA GLY A 124 -6.52 -10.40 -15.45
C GLY A 124 -7.71 -9.90 -16.28
N SER A 125 -8.86 -9.80 -15.64
CA SER A 125 -10.04 -9.12 -16.18
C SER A 125 -10.44 -7.97 -15.27
N SER A 126 -10.67 -6.80 -15.87
CA SER A 126 -11.25 -5.64 -15.20
C SER A 126 -12.70 -5.48 -15.65
N ASN A 127 -13.54 -5.17 -14.71
CA ASN A 127 -14.97 -4.83 -14.77
C ASN A 127 -15.91 -5.96 -14.39
N GLU A 128 -16.52 -5.74 -13.20
CA GLU A 128 -17.96 -5.85 -12.98
C GLU A 128 -18.27 -5.41 -11.55
N SER A 129 -19.38 -4.71 -11.35
CA SER A 129 -19.93 -4.37 -10.03
C SER A 129 -20.16 -5.65 -9.22
N ILE A 130 -19.76 -5.63 -7.96
CA ILE A 130 -19.87 -6.77 -7.06
C ILE A 130 -21.35 -7.03 -6.77
N ASP A 131 -21.87 -8.17 -7.23
CA ASP A 131 -22.86 -8.86 -6.44
C ASP A 131 -22.09 -9.84 -5.51
N GLY A 132 -22.52 -9.90 -4.26
CA GLY A 132 -21.72 -10.42 -3.13
C GLY A 132 -21.50 -11.95 -3.11
N SER A 133 -21.29 -12.61 -4.23
CA SER A 133 -20.97 -14.04 -4.28
C SER A 133 -19.48 -14.24 -4.57
N ALA A 134 -18.77 -14.81 -3.60
CA ALA A 134 -17.42 -15.35 -3.81
C ALA A 134 -17.51 -16.50 -4.82
N ASP A 135 -17.25 -16.21 -6.08
CA ASP A 135 -17.24 -17.21 -7.13
C ASP A 135 -15.97 -18.08 -6.97
N LYS A 136 -16.16 -19.31 -6.50
CA LYS A 136 -15.10 -20.32 -6.47
C LYS A 136 -14.85 -20.76 -7.90
N SER A 137 -13.66 -20.50 -8.42
CA SER A 137 -13.24 -20.99 -9.73
C SER A 137 -13.45 -22.52 -9.84
N ILE A 138 -14.06 -22.94 -10.95
CA ILE A 138 -14.40 -24.35 -11.23
C ILE A 138 -13.14 -25.21 -11.48
N ASP A 139 -11.96 -24.60 -11.64
CA ASP A 139 -10.70 -25.26 -12.05
C ASP A 139 -9.64 -25.41 -10.94
N GLY A 140 -9.95 -25.06 -9.70
CA GLY A 140 -9.00 -25.20 -8.57
C GLY A 140 -7.84 -24.19 -8.57
N SER A 141 -7.81 -23.20 -9.46
CA SER A 141 -6.83 -22.12 -9.43
C SER A 141 -7.18 -21.11 -8.32
N SER A 142 -6.18 -20.72 -7.52
CA SER A 142 -6.35 -19.65 -6.52
C SER A 142 -6.55 -18.34 -7.25
N GLN A 143 -7.75 -17.75 -7.09
CA GLN A 143 -8.06 -16.43 -7.64
C GLN A 143 -7.73 -15.35 -6.62
N VAL A 144 -6.91 -14.38 -7.02
CA VAL A 144 -6.68 -13.15 -6.24
C VAL A 144 -7.45 -12.00 -6.87
N SER A 145 -8.14 -11.21 -6.07
CA SER A 145 -8.83 -10.00 -6.53
C SER A 145 -8.35 -8.77 -5.78
N ILE A 146 -8.30 -7.65 -6.49
CA ILE A 146 -7.91 -6.34 -5.96
C ILE A 146 -9.13 -5.43 -6.12
N GLU A 147 -9.72 -5.07 -5.00
CA GLU A 147 -10.84 -4.13 -4.92
C GLU A 147 -10.33 -2.75 -4.53
N ALA A 148 -10.69 -1.72 -5.29
CA ALA A 148 -10.32 -0.35 -5.01
C ALA A 148 -11.34 0.30 -4.07
N LEU A 149 -10.85 0.89 -2.98
CA LEU A 149 -11.64 1.71 -2.06
C LEU A 149 -11.30 3.19 -2.25
N LYS A 150 -12.27 4.06 -2.03
CA LYS A 150 -12.02 5.50 -2.06
C LYS A 150 -11.10 5.91 -0.92
N ALA A 151 -9.96 6.52 -1.24
CA ALA A 151 -9.10 7.18 -0.28
C ALA A 151 -9.47 8.67 -0.14
N SER A 152 -9.25 9.22 1.05
CA SER A 152 -9.43 10.65 1.32
C SER A 152 -8.06 11.31 1.46
N HIS A 153 -7.52 11.79 0.34
CA HIS A 153 -6.21 12.43 0.29
C HIS A 153 -6.32 13.80 -0.41
N PRO A 154 -6.07 14.93 0.32
CA PRO A 154 -6.38 16.27 -0.20
C PRO A 154 -5.54 16.69 -1.39
N LEU A 155 -4.39 16.07 -1.59
CA LEU A 155 -3.43 16.39 -2.67
C LEU A 155 -3.53 15.43 -3.86
N ALA A 156 -4.39 14.40 -3.80
CA ALA A 156 -4.62 13.43 -4.87
C ALA A 156 -6.09 13.00 -4.87
N SER A 157 -6.89 13.67 -5.69
CA SER A 157 -8.36 13.48 -5.71
C SER A 157 -8.81 12.10 -6.20
N ASP A 158 -7.95 11.38 -6.92
CA ASP A 158 -8.18 10.02 -7.41
C ASP A 158 -7.41 8.95 -6.63
N ALA A 159 -6.91 9.29 -5.43
CA ALA A 159 -6.22 8.32 -4.57
C ALA A 159 -7.13 7.15 -4.18
N LEU A 160 -6.54 5.97 -4.11
CA LEU A 160 -7.21 4.71 -3.79
C LEU A 160 -6.53 4.02 -2.61
N ALA A 161 -7.33 3.34 -1.81
CA ALA A 161 -6.90 2.26 -0.93
C ALA A 161 -7.34 0.94 -1.56
N TYR A 162 -6.82 -0.19 -1.08
CA TYR A 162 -7.08 -1.48 -1.70
C TYR A 162 -7.39 -2.58 -0.71
N LEU A 163 -8.31 -3.47 -1.09
CA LEU A 163 -8.48 -4.79 -0.51
C LEU A 163 -7.96 -5.83 -1.50
N ILE A 164 -6.95 -6.57 -1.09
CA ILE A 164 -6.36 -7.67 -1.85
C ILE A 164 -6.89 -8.95 -1.23
N ARG A 165 -7.73 -9.67 -1.98
CA ARG A 165 -8.43 -10.87 -1.51
C ARG A 165 -7.86 -12.10 -2.20
N GLY A 166 -7.43 -13.06 -1.42
CA GLY A 166 -6.98 -14.38 -1.84
C GLY A 166 -7.22 -15.36 -0.69
N SER A 167 -6.25 -16.18 -0.35
CA SER A 167 -6.28 -17.04 0.85
C SER A 167 -6.39 -16.23 2.16
N LYS A 168 -6.00 -14.96 2.11
CA LYS A 168 -6.18 -13.94 3.14
C LYS A 168 -6.67 -12.64 2.51
N THR A 169 -7.30 -11.80 3.33
CA THR A 169 -7.67 -10.44 2.92
C THR A 169 -6.67 -9.44 3.50
N VAL A 170 -5.98 -8.72 2.62
CA VAL A 170 -5.01 -7.68 2.98
C VAL A 170 -5.60 -6.33 2.64
N PHE A 171 -5.71 -5.45 3.62
CA PHE A 171 -6.01 -4.04 3.41
C PHE A 171 -4.70 -3.26 3.25
N PHE A 172 -4.58 -2.49 2.17
CA PHE A 172 -3.50 -1.55 1.93
C PHE A 172 -4.08 -0.14 1.85
N SER A 173 -3.73 0.71 2.80
CA SER A 173 -4.35 2.02 2.94
C SER A 173 -3.93 3.03 1.86
N GLY A 174 -2.71 2.91 1.29
CA GLY A 174 -2.09 4.06 0.65
C GLY A 174 -2.07 5.25 1.61
N ASP A 175 -2.09 6.46 1.07
CA ASP A 175 -2.28 7.67 1.86
C ASP A 175 -3.76 8.03 1.90
N THR A 176 -4.35 7.93 3.08
CA THR A 176 -5.76 8.27 3.31
C THR A 176 -5.98 8.78 4.71
N ARG A 177 -6.91 9.71 4.87
CA ARG A 177 -7.48 10.08 6.16
C ARG A 177 -8.41 8.95 6.65
N TYR A 178 -8.62 8.88 7.93
CA TYR A 178 -9.68 8.07 8.50
C TYR A 178 -11.05 8.71 8.21
N THR A 179 -11.93 7.95 7.57
CA THR A 179 -13.30 8.39 7.28
C THR A 179 -14.31 7.31 7.66
N PRO A 180 -15.54 7.70 8.03
CA PRO A 180 -16.60 6.73 8.33
C PRO A 180 -16.91 5.77 7.17
N GLU A 181 -16.79 6.25 5.93
CA GLU A 181 -17.05 5.43 4.74
C GLU A 181 -15.98 4.34 4.59
N LEU A 182 -14.71 4.69 4.80
CA LEU A 182 -13.61 3.73 4.78
C LEU A 182 -13.77 2.69 5.89
N GLU A 183 -14.10 3.13 7.11
CA GLU A 183 -14.36 2.23 8.23
C GLU A 183 -15.50 1.26 7.93
N CYS A 184 -16.61 1.77 7.38
CA CYS A 184 -17.77 0.95 7.04
C CYS A 184 -17.41 -0.14 6.00
N ALA A 185 -16.71 0.24 4.93
CA ALA A 185 -16.24 -0.68 3.91
C ALA A 185 -15.32 -1.77 4.48
N LEU A 186 -14.40 -1.40 5.36
CA LEU A 186 -13.44 -2.32 5.97
C LEU A 186 -14.08 -3.24 7.02
N LYS A 187 -15.06 -2.76 7.80
CA LYS A 187 -15.84 -3.61 8.71
C LYS A 187 -16.62 -4.68 7.96
N GLY A 188 -17.19 -4.33 6.81
CA GLY A 188 -17.84 -5.30 5.91
C GLY A 188 -16.86 -6.31 5.31
N ALA A 189 -15.64 -5.89 5.02
CA ALA A 189 -14.61 -6.70 4.38
C ALA A 189 -13.84 -7.61 5.35
N GLN A 190 -13.75 -7.24 6.63
CA GLN A 190 -13.03 -7.96 7.70
C GLN A 190 -11.61 -8.39 7.30
N PRO A 191 -10.69 -7.45 7.02
CA PRO A 191 -9.34 -7.81 6.58
C PRO A 191 -8.58 -8.58 7.66
N ASP A 192 -7.86 -9.64 7.24
CA ASP A 192 -6.95 -10.39 8.11
C ASP A 192 -5.72 -9.55 8.48
N ILE A 193 -5.24 -8.75 7.51
CA ILE A 193 -4.01 -7.98 7.59
C ILE A 193 -4.31 -6.54 7.18
N ALA A 194 -3.83 -5.58 7.97
CA ALA A 194 -3.93 -4.15 7.64
C ALA A 194 -2.55 -3.52 7.52
N LEU A 195 -2.21 -3.08 6.31
CA LEU A 195 -1.05 -2.26 5.99
C LEU A 195 -1.49 -0.80 6.03
N VAL A 196 -1.20 -0.09 7.11
CA VAL A 196 -1.81 1.22 7.37
C VAL A 196 -0.78 2.35 7.42
N GLN A 197 -1.07 3.43 6.72
CA GLN A 197 -0.36 4.69 6.93
C GLN A 197 -0.53 5.11 8.39
N ALA A 198 0.57 5.39 9.09
CA ALA A 198 0.56 5.74 10.49
C ALA A 198 1.27 7.06 10.80
N ALA A 199 1.64 7.82 9.78
CA ALA A 199 2.24 9.13 9.92
C ALA A 199 1.89 10.01 8.71
N CYS A 200 1.28 11.15 8.97
CA CYS A 200 0.83 12.12 7.97
C CYS A 200 1.65 13.42 8.03
N ALA A 201 1.53 14.22 6.97
CA ALA A 201 1.96 15.61 6.97
C ALA A 201 0.75 16.52 7.20
N HIS A 202 0.96 17.60 7.93
CA HIS A 202 -0.05 18.64 8.16
C HIS A 202 0.24 19.88 7.29
N TYR A 203 -0.72 20.26 6.50
CA TYR A 203 -0.67 21.46 5.64
C TYR A 203 -1.57 22.54 6.19
N PRO A 204 -1.13 23.81 6.31
CA PRO A 204 -1.87 24.87 7.01
C PRO A 204 -3.30 25.11 6.49
N LEU A 205 -3.56 24.91 5.19
CA LEU A 205 -4.87 25.17 4.58
C LEU A 205 -5.63 23.89 4.22
N LEU A 206 -4.95 22.75 4.14
CA LEU A 206 -5.53 21.49 3.69
C LEU A 206 -5.73 20.49 4.83
N GLY A 207 -5.10 20.76 5.99
CA GLY A 207 -5.06 19.81 7.10
C GLY A 207 -4.10 18.64 6.86
N ASP A 208 -4.37 17.53 7.49
CA ASP A 208 -3.55 16.33 7.37
C ASP A 208 -3.76 15.64 6.00
N ASP A 209 -2.71 15.13 5.40
CA ASP A 209 -2.75 14.43 4.11
C ASP A 209 -3.13 12.94 4.23
N GLY A 210 -3.09 12.40 5.43
CA GLY A 210 -3.42 11.01 5.71
C GLY A 210 -3.69 10.79 7.20
N MET A 211 -3.64 9.54 7.64
CA MET A 211 -3.85 9.19 9.05
C MET A 211 -2.63 9.54 9.91
N SER A 212 -2.88 10.19 11.02
CA SER A 212 -1.96 10.23 12.15
C SER A 212 -1.94 8.88 12.87
N LEU A 213 -0.91 8.64 13.71
CA LEU A 213 -0.84 7.39 14.48
C LEU A 213 -2.09 7.13 15.36
N PRO A 214 -2.68 8.11 16.08
CA PRO A 214 -3.94 7.91 16.79
C PRO A 214 -5.12 7.53 15.90
N GLU A 215 -5.23 8.12 14.70
CA GLU A 215 -6.31 7.78 13.75
C GLU A 215 -6.12 6.39 13.15
N ALA A 216 -4.88 6.01 12.81
CA ALA A 216 -4.56 4.66 12.38
C ALA A 216 -4.89 3.64 13.49
N ALA A 217 -4.59 3.96 14.75
CA ALA A 217 -4.95 3.14 15.90
C ALA A 217 -6.48 3.02 16.07
N ALA A 218 -7.22 4.11 15.89
CA ALA A 218 -8.68 4.11 15.94
C ALA A 218 -9.28 3.22 14.83
N LEU A 219 -8.77 3.35 13.60
CA LEU A 219 -9.20 2.49 12.48
C LEU A 219 -8.93 1.02 12.78
N VAL A 220 -7.72 0.68 13.21
CA VAL A 220 -7.34 -0.70 13.55
C VAL A 220 -8.24 -1.30 14.64
N ARG A 221 -8.56 -0.54 15.67
CA ARG A 221 -9.52 -0.98 16.71
C ARG A 221 -10.93 -1.18 16.17
N ALA A 222 -11.34 -0.33 15.23
CA ALA A 222 -12.67 -0.43 14.64
C ALA A 222 -12.83 -1.64 13.70
N ILE A 223 -11.81 -2.00 12.92
CA ILE A 223 -11.86 -3.09 11.95
C ILE A 223 -11.30 -4.42 12.49
N ARG A 224 -10.52 -4.38 13.58
CA ARG A 224 -9.95 -5.53 14.28
C ARG A 224 -9.26 -6.55 13.37
N PRO A 225 -8.27 -6.15 12.56
CA PRO A 225 -7.52 -7.09 11.75
C PRO A 225 -6.70 -8.01 12.67
N ARG A 226 -6.42 -9.21 12.24
CA ARG A 226 -5.53 -10.11 13.01
C ARG A 226 -4.11 -9.54 13.13
N TRP A 227 -3.63 -8.91 12.06
CA TRP A 227 -2.29 -8.33 11.99
C TRP A 227 -2.30 -6.93 11.41
N THR A 228 -1.54 -6.05 12.01
CA THR A 228 -1.34 -4.67 11.55
C THR A 228 0.13 -4.42 11.28
N VAL A 229 0.44 -3.75 10.17
CA VAL A 229 1.78 -3.25 9.85
C VAL A 229 1.68 -1.74 9.61
N PRO A 230 2.23 -0.91 10.52
CA PRO A 230 2.28 0.53 10.31
C PRO A 230 3.32 0.89 9.25
N LEU A 231 2.93 1.73 8.32
CA LEU A 231 3.72 2.18 7.19
C LEU A 231 3.86 3.69 7.16
N HIS A 232 4.58 4.21 6.15
CA HIS A 232 4.79 5.64 5.89
C HIS A 232 5.69 6.33 6.93
N LEU A 233 6.63 5.62 7.53
CA LEU A 233 7.43 6.07 8.70
C LEU A 233 8.83 6.61 8.33
N HIS A 234 9.28 6.49 7.07
CA HIS A 234 10.67 6.66 6.69
C HIS A 234 10.97 7.96 5.89
N CYS A 235 10.20 9.01 6.15
CA CYS A 235 10.42 10.34 5.58
C CYS A 235 10.59 11.39 6.67
N ALA A 236 11.26 12.50 6.33
CA ALA A 236 11.35 13.68 7.20
C ALA A 236 11.15 14.97 6.38
N GLY A 237 10.54 15.98 6.98
CA GLY A 237 10.35 17.29 6.36
C GLY A 237 11.66 18.05 6.17
N LYS A 238 11.71 18.88 5.14
CA LYS A 238 12.78 19.86 4.92
C LYS A 238 12.56 21.08 5.81
N TRP A 239 13.63 21.76 6.20
CA TRP A 239 13.53 22.98 6.99
C TRP A 239 12.68 24.08 6.32
N LEU A 240 12.69 24.18 4.98
CA LEU A 240 11.87 25.09 4.20
C LEU A 240 10.37 24.79 4.30
N ASP A 241 10.00 23.54 4.47
CA ASP A 241 8.62 23.12 4.64
C ASP A 241 8.10 23.56 6.01
N ARG A 242 8.94 23.45 7.03
CA ARG A 242 8.64 24.00 8.37
C ARG A 242 8.47 25.51 8.35
N ALA A 243 9.32 26.25 7.61
CA ALA A 243 9.20 27.69 7.43
C ALA A 243 7.88 28.08 6.71
N ARG A 244 7.32 27.20 5.89
CA ARG A 244 6.01 27.37 5.24
C ARG A 244 4.83 26.88 6.10
N GLY A 245 5.09 26.48 7.33
CA GLY A 245 4.07 25.95 8.24
C GLY A 245 3.65 24.50 7.97
N ILE A 246 4.33 23.81 7.05
CA ILE A 246 4.10 22.38 6.79
C ILE A 246 4.78 21.58 7.87
N ARG A 247 4.01 20.80 8.61
CA ARG A 247 4.51 19.96 9.71
C ARG A 247 4.38 18.50 9.29
N ILE A 248 5.52 17.84 9.13
CA ILE A 248 5.55 16.40 8.93
C ILE A 248 5.72 15.76 10.30
N ARG A 249 4.70 15.05 10.75
CA ARG A 249 4.65 14.46 12.12
C ARG A 249 5.73 13.41 12.37
N ARG A 250 6.51 13.06 11.34
CA ARG A 250 7.64 12.11 11.35
C ARG A 250 9.01 12.74 11.62
N ASP A 251 9.05 14.04 11.80
CA ASP A 251 10.33 14.77 11.96
C ASP A 251 11.16 14.31 13.17
N ASN A 252 10.50 13.75 14.19
CA ASN A 252 11.17 13.20 15.36
C ASN A 252 11.05 11.66 15.40
N GLN A 253 12.03 10.96 14.84
CA GLN A 253 12.08 9.50 14.79
C GLN A 253 12.06 8.84 16.18
N ILE A 254 12.56 9.52 17.21
CA ILE A 254 12.55 9.02 18.60
C ILE A 254 11.10 9.00 19.11
N GLU A 255 10.36 10.07 18.90
CA GLU A 255 8.94 10.16 19.29
C GLU A 255 8.09 9.15 18.52
N VAL A 256 8.32 8.99 17.20
CA VAL A 256 7.63 7.98 16.39
C VAL A 256 7.92 6.57 16.91
N SER A 257 9.17 6.25 17.22
CA SER A 257 9.54 4.93 17.75
C SER A 257 8.91 4.67 19.12
N ALA A 258 8.88 5.65 20.01
CA ALA A 258 8.24 5.54 21.31
C ALA A 258 6.72 5.36 21.18
N ALA A 259 6.08 6.15 20.34
CA ALA A 259 4.65 6.05 20.05
C ALA A 259 4.26 4.69 19.45
N LEU A 260 5.06 4.14 18.54
CA LEU A 260 4.83 2.81 17.98
C LEU A 260 4.98 1.69 19.02
N LYS A 261 5.92 1.84 19.98
CA LYS A 261 6.05 0.88 21.10
C LYS A 261 4.84 0.92 22.02
N SER A 262 4.35 2.13 22.35
CA SER A 262 3.12 2.30 23.12
C SER A 262 1.93 1.68 22.41
N TRP A 263 1.77 1.98 21.12
CA TRP A 263 0.71 1.44 20.29
C TRP A 263 0.75 -0.09 20.21
N ARG A 264 1.95 -0.69 20.08
CA ARG A 264 2.13 -2.13 20.14
C ARG A 264 1.59 -2.70 21.46
N ALA A 265 2.02 -2.16 22.59
CA ALA A 265 1.59 -2.64 23.90
C ALA A 265 0.05 -2.54 24.09
N GLU A 266 -0.55 -1.44 23.61
CA GLU A 266 -1.99 -1.24 23.63
C GLU A 266 -2.73 -2.29 22.79
N LEU A 267 -2.39 -2.43 21.50
CA LEU A 267 -3.05 -3.36 20.59
C LEU A 267 -2.88 -4.83 21.03
N GLU A 268 -1.68 -5.21 21.46
CA GLU A 268 -1.43 -6.57 21.97
C GLU A 268 -2.26 -6.86 23.24
N SER A 269 -2.48 -5.87 24.12
CA SER A 269 -3.37 -6.02 25.26
C SER A 269 -4.85 -6.22 24.88
N GLU A 270 -5.24 -5.73 23.70
CA GLU A 270 -6.57 -5.87 23.11
C GLU A 270 -6.72 -7.15 22.25
N GLY A 271 -5.67 -7.97 22.16
CA GLY A 271 -5.62 -9.20 21.37
C GLY A 271 -5.41 -8.97 19.87
N LEU A 272 -4.90 -7.80 19.48
CA LEU A 272 -4.59 -7.42 18.10
C LEU A 272 -3.07 -7.52 17.85
N GLY A 273 -2.66 -8.23 16.79
CA GLY A 273 -1.26 -8.34 16.43
C GLY A 273 -0.74 -7.11 15.71
N ILE A 274 0.50 -6.72 15.99
CA ILE A 274 1.18 -5.64 15.27
C ILE A 274 2.64 -6.03 14.96
N TYR A 275 3.04 -5.84 13.71
CA TYR A 275 4.42 -5.96 13.26
C TYR A 275 4.98 -4.58 12.90
N ILE A 276 5.97 -4.12 13.63
CA ILE A 276 6.71 -2.91 13.29
C ILE A 276 7.95 -3.36 12.54
N LEU A 277 7.90 -3.23 11.21
CA LEU A 277 8.96 -3.67 10.32
C LEU A 277 9.90 -2.51 9.96
N GLY A 278 11.20 -2.76 10.00
CA GLY A 278 12.22 -1.94 9.36
C GLY A 278 12.40 -2.31 7.88
N PRO A 279 13.00 -1.41 7.06
CA PRO A 279 13.33 -1.73 5.67
C PRO A 279 14.21 -2.98 5.58
N GLY A 280 13.80 -3.95 4.77
CA GLY A 280 14.43 -5.26 4.60
C GLY A 280 13.87 -6.35 5.50
N GLU A 281 13.15 -6.01 6.55
CA GLU A 281 12.52 -6.99 7.42
C GLU A 281 11.28 -7.61 6.76
N GLU A 282 11.06 -8.88 7.08
CA GLU A 282 9.94 -9.66 6.57
C GLU A 282 9.17 -10.35 7.69
N CYS A 283 7.90 -10.61 7.45
CA CYS A 283 7.08 -11.45 8.31
C CYS A 283 6.24 -12.43 7.48
N LYS A 284 6.09 -13.67 8.02
CA LYS A 284 5.21 -14.68 7.44
C LYS A 284 3.98 -14.82 8.33
N LEU A 285 2.83 -14.54 7.74
CA LEU A 285 1.55 -14.54 8.42
C LEU A 285 0.80 -15.80 8.04
N CYS A 286 1.08 -16.89 8.80
CA CYS A 286 0.43 -18.19 8.64
C CYS A 286 -0.72 -18.34 9.65
N GLU A 287 -1.63 -19.25 9.38
CA GLU A 287 -2.56 -19.75 10.41
C GLU A 287 -1.78 -20.49 11.50
N LYS A 288 -2.10 -20.19 12.76
CA LYS A 288 -1.74 -21.05 13.88
C LYS A 288 -2.74 -22.17 13.98
#